data_99282b4dcdbf8768d3d0beb78afe7530
#
_entry.id   99282b4dcdbf8768d3d0beb78afe7530
#
_cell.length_a   1.000
_cell.length_b   1.000
_cell.length_c   1.000
_cell.angle_alpha   90.00
_cell.angle_beta   90.00
_cell.angle_gamma   90.00
#
_symmetry.space_group_name_H-M   'P 1'
#
loop_
_entity.id
_entity.type
_entity.pdbx_description
1 polymer ?
#
loop_
_entity_poly.entity_id
_entity_poly.type
_entity_poly.pdbx_seq_one_letter_code
_entity_poly.pdbx_strand_id
1 'polypeptide(L)'
;MELSAFTTCRHELKRPLLIVSGSKGSLACGYLNVATFEKLGEAVAIVRGVNDFDEMCAASVQEISPAAERLGVRPGMTGEEALALMK
;
A
#
# COMPACT_ATOMS: atom_id res chain seq x y z
N MET A 1 3.41 5.46 12.53
CA MET A 1 4.40 4.46 12.10
C MET A 1 5.63 5.15 11.56
N GLU A 2 6.79 4.64 11.88
CA GLU A 2 8.05 5.15 11.34
C GLU A 2 8.29 4.56 9.95
N LEU A 3 8.47 5.42 8.94
CA LEU A 3 8.60 4.99 7.55
C LEU A 3 10.02 5.05 7.01
N SER A 4 11.02 5.27 7.87
CA SER A 4 12.41 5.40 7.41
C SER A 4 12.97 4.15 6.73
N ALA A 5 12.40 2.97 7.04
CA ALA A 5 12.80 1.71 6.42
C ALA A 5 12.11 1.46 5.06
N PHE A 6 11.25 2.38 4.64
CA PHE A 6 10.47 2.26 3.41
C PHE A 6 10.84 3.37 2.43
N THR A 7 10.62 3.13 1.15
CA THR A 7 10.70 4.17 0.13
C THR A 7 9.32 4.81 -0.01
N THR A 8 9.24 6.13 0.10
CA THR A 8 7.97 6.83 -0.01
C THR A 8 7.94 7.67 -1.28
N CYS A 9 6.77 7.75 -1.90
CA CYS A 9 6.55 8.57 -3.09
C CYS A 9 5.27 9.37 -2.89
N ARG A 10 5.36 10.69 -3.07
CA ARG A 10 4.20 11.57 -3.03
C ARG A 10 4.22 12.45 -4.27
N HIS A 11 3.14 12.43 -5.04
CA HIS A 11 2.97 13.27 -6.21
C HIS A 11 1.67 14.04 -6.11
N GLU A 12 1.74 15.37 -6.21
CA GLU A 12 0.55 16.22 -6.05
C GLU A 12 -0.28 16.22 -7.33
N LEU A 13 -1.48 15.67 -7.24
CA LEU A 13 -2.50 15.71 -8.27
C LEU A 13 -3.72 16.40 -7.64
N LYS A 14 -4.92 16.18 -8.14
CA LYS A 14 -6.13 16.68 -7.48
C LYS A 14 -6.23 16.14 -6.05
N ARG A 15 -5.88 14.88 -5.88
CA ARG A 15 -5.55 14.28 -4.59
C ARG A 15 -4.11 13.79 -4.66
N PRO A 16 -3.40 13.70 -3.56
CA PRO A 16 -2.01 13.22 -3.63
C PRO A 16 -1.98 11.74 -4.06
N LEU A 17 -1.08 11.43 -4.99
CA LEU A 17 -0.74 10.05 -5.33
C LEU A 17 0.32 9.60 -4.33
N LEU A 18 0.04 8.54 -3.57
CA LEU A 18 0.88 8.12 -2.46
C LEU A 18 1.24 6.65 -2.59
N ILE A 19 2.54 6.35 -2.44
CA ILE A 19 3.03 4.97 -2.42
C ILE A 19 4.08 4.85 -1.32
N VAL A 20 4.00 3.78 -0.54
CA VAL A 20 5.02 3.41 0.46
C VAL A 20 5.49 2.01 0.10
N SER A 21 6.76 1.85 -0.20
CA SER A 21 7.31 0.58 -0.66
C SER A 21 8.31 0.00 0.32
N GLY A 22 8.10 -1.26 0.68
CA GLY A 22 9.09 -2.07 1.38
C GLY A 22 9.81 -2.99 0.39
N SER A 23 10.66 -3.88 0.89
CA SER A 23 11.39 -4.79 0.01
C SER A 23 10.51 -5.89 -0.57
N LYS A 24 9.39 -6.20 0.07
CA LYS A 24 8.51 -7.31 -0.34
C LYS A 24 7.23 -6.85 -1.01
N GLY A 25 6.84 -5.58 -0.87
CA GLY A 25 5.62 -5.09 -1.46
C GLY A 25 5.34 -3.64 -1.13
N SER A 26 4.22 -3.12 -1.61
CA SER A 26 3.89 -1.70 -1.49
C SER A 26 2.47 -1.48 -0.97
N LEU A 27 2.31 -0.41 -0.22
CA LEU A 27 1.01 0.15 0.15
C LEU A 27 0.76 1.33 -0.77
N ALA A 28 -0.36 1.35 -1.48
CA ALA A 28 -0.64 2.37 -2.49
C ALA A 28 -2.05 2.95 -2.32
N CYS A 29 -2.23 4.17 -2.82
CA CYS A 29 -3.54 4.83 -2.78
C CYS A 29 -4.42 4.39 -3.96
N GLY A 30 -5.68 4.87 -3.99
CA GLY A 30 -6.65 4.50 -4.98
C GLY A 30 -6.35 4.91 -6.42
N TYR A 31 -5.28 5.69 -6.66
CA TYR A 31 -4.82 5.98 -8.01
C TYR A 31 -4.24 4.74 -8.70
N LEU A 32 -3.81 3.73 -7.93
CA LEU A 32 -3.16 2.56 -8.49
C LEU A 32 -4.14 1.39 -8.60
N ASN A 33 -3.82 0.47 -9.50
CA ASN A 33 -4.68 -0.66 -9.85
C ASN A 33 -3.99 -1.98 -9.49
N VAL A 34 -4.67 -2.81 -8.69
CA VAL A 34 -4.17 -4.12 -8.30
C VAL A 34 -3.83 -4.99 -9.51
N ALA A 35 -4.63 -4.91 -10.58
CA ALA A 35 -4.42 -5.74 -11.77
C ALA A 35 -3.03 -5.54 -12.39
N THR A 36 -2.50 -4.32 -12.37
CA THR A 36 -1.16 -4.05 -12.89
C THR A 36 -0.09 -4.75 -12.05
N PHE A 37 -0.22 -4.67 -10.74
CA PHE A 37 0.72 -5.36 -9.82
C PHE A 37 0.62 -6.87 -9.97
N GLU A 38 -0.59 -7.39 -10.15
CA GLU A 38 -0.82 -8.81 -10.34
C GLU A 38 -0.13 -9.34 -11.59
N LYS A 39 -0.20 -8.59 -12.69
CA LYS A 39 0.48 -8.96 -13.95
C LYS A 39 1.98 -9.07 -13.77
N LEU A 40 2.54 -8.22 -12.92
CA LEU A 40 3.99 -8.19 -12.67
C LEU A 40 4.42 -9.11 -11.54
N GLY A 41 3.47 -9.78 -10.88
CA GLY A 41 3.75 -10.67 -9.76
C GLY A 41 4.14 -9.93 -8.49
N GLU A 42 3.81 -8.64 -8.38
CA GLU A 42 4.19 -7.81 -7.24
C GLU A 42 3.12 -7.78 -6.17
N ALA A 43 3.54 -7.63 -4.91
CA ALA A 43 2.63 -7.50 -3.78
C ALA A 43 2.21 -6.04 -3.62
N VAL A 44 0.91 -5.80 -3.52
CA VAL A 44 0.36 -4.48 -3.26
C VAL A 44 -0.88 -4.59 -2.38
N ALA A 45 -1.04 -3.59 -1.50
CA ALA A 45 -2.27 -3.37 -0.73
C ALA A 45 -2.76 -1.96 -1.07
N ILE A 46 -4.04 -1.81 -1.35
CA ILE A 46 -4.64 -0.54 -1.74
C ILE A 46 -5.49 0.01 -0.60
N VAL A 47 -5.25 1.28 -0.25
CA VAL A 47 -6.10 2.06 0.66
C VAL A 47 -6.68 3.25 -0.12
N ARG A 48 -7.86 3.73 0.27
CA ARG A 48 -8.55 4.80 -0.46
C ARG A 48 -8.94 5.95 0.45
N GLY A 49 -9.13 7.12 -0.16
CA GLY A 49 -9.60 8.31 0.56
C GLY A 49 -8.56 8.95 1.46
N VAL A 50 -7.28 8.67 1.22
CA VAL A 50 -6.17 9.14 2.05
C VAL A 50 -5.49 10.34 1.43
N ASN A 51 -4.98 11.26 2.26
CA ASN A 51 -4.36 12.51 1.81
C ASN A 51 -2.90 12.62 2.26
N ASP A 52 -2.42 11.73 3.10
CA ASP A 52 -1.02 11.70 3.55
C ASP A 52 -0.64 10.30 4.01
N PHE A 53 0.63 10.12 4.35
CA PHE A 53 1.14 8.82 4.75
C PHE A 53 0.58 8.34 6.09
N ASP A 54 0.29 9.26 7.02
CA ASP A 54 -0.30 8.89 8.30
C ASP A 54 -1.69 8.30 8.10
N GLU A 55 -2.49 8.93 7.22
CA GLU A 55 -3.81 8.41 6.88
C GLU A 55 -3.73 7.06 6.19
N MET A 56 -2.72 6.85 5.31
CA MET A 56 -2.52 5.55 4.67
C MET A 56 -2.27 4.45 5.69
N CYS A 57 -1.45 4.73 6.69
CA CYS A 57 -1.13 3.74 7.72
C CYS A 57 -2.35 3.40 8.58
N ALA A 58 -3.24 4.35 8.79
CA ALA A 58 -4.44 4.16 9.62
C ALA A 58 -5.63 3.59 8.84
N ALA A 59 -5.64 3.72 7.52
CA ALA A 59 -6.77 3.29 6.69
C ALA A 59 -6.86 1.77 6.59
N SER A 60 -8.09 1.27 6.39
CA SER A 60 -8.29 -0.16 6.12
C SER A 60 -7.87 -0.50 4.70
N VAL A 61 -7.16 -1.60 4.55
CA VAL A 61 -6.81 -2.15 3.24
C VAL A 61 -8.09 -2.59 2.53
N GLN A 62 -8.27 -2.15 1.29
CA GLN A 62 -9.48 -2.41 0.50
C GLN A 62 -9.28 -3.55 -0.51
N GLU A 63 -8.12 -3.60 -1.16
CA GLU A 63 -7.81 -4.61 -2.16
C GLU A 63 -6.35 -5.03 -2.01
N ILE A 64 -6.06 -6.27 -2.38
CA ILE A 64 -4.70 -6.81 -2.34
C ILE A 64 -4.43 -7.63 -3.59
N SER A 65 -3.15 -7.74 -3.97
CA SER A 65 -2.74 -8.66 -5.02
C SER A 65 -2.52 -10.07 -4.45
N PRO A 66 -2.52 -11.11 -5.30
CA PRO A 66 -2.22 -12.47 -4.83
C PRO A 66 -0.87 -12.58 -4.14
N ALA A 67 0.15 -11.85 -4.60
CA ALA A 67 1.47 -11.87 -3.95
C ALA A 67 1.40 -11.29 -2.53
N ALA A 68 0.59 -10.23 -2.32
CA ALA A 68 0.38 -9.69 -0.97
C ALA A 68 -0.33 -10.68 -0.07
N GLU A 69 -1.33 -11.39 -0.61
CA GLU A 69 -2.03 -12.43 0.14
C GLU A 69 -1.06 -13.51 0.63
N ARG A 70 -0.11 -13.91 -0.19
CA ARG A 70 0.90 -14.90 0.20
C ARG A 70 1.82 -14.40 1.31
N LEU A 71 1.95 -13.11 1.49
CA LEU A 71 2.71 -12.51 2.59
C LEU A 71 1.90 -12.40 3.89
N GLY A 72 0.62 -12.73 3.84
CA GLY A 72 -0.27 -12.66 5.00
C GLY A 72 -1.12 -11.40 5.04
N VAL A 73 -1.04 -10.53 4.03
CA VAL A 73 -1.86 -9.33 3.95
C VAL A 73 -3.31 -9.72 3.68
N ARG A 74 -4.24 -9.05 4.34
CA ARG A 74 -5.69 -9.31 4.20
C ARG A 74 -6.46 -8.00 4.12
N PRO A 75 -7.52 -7.93 3.31
CA PRO A 75 -8.43 -6.78 3.34
C PRO A 75 -8.98 -6.59 4.75
N GLY A 76 -9.14 -5.34 5.15
CA GLY A 76 -9.65 -4.99 6.47
C GLY A 76 -8.58 -4.71 7.51
N MET A 77 -7.35 -5.19 7.31
CA MET A 77 -6.25 -4.80 8.20
C MET A 77 -5.86 -3.36 7.91
N THR A 78 -5.11 -2.72 8.83
CA THR A 78 -4.65 -1.35 8.60
C THR A 78 -3.47 -1.33 7.62
N GLY A 79 -3.24 -0.16 7.01
CA GLY A 79 -2.07 0.02 6.16
C GLY A 79 -0.78 -0.27 6.89
N GLU A 80 -0.69 0.12 8.17
CA GLU A 80 0.49 -0.16 8.99
C GLU A 80 0.72 -1.66 9.17
N GLU A 81 -0.33 -2.41 9.44
CA GLU A 81 -0.25 -3.87 9.56
C GLU A 81 0.22 -4.51 8.25
N ALA A 82 -0.31 -4.03 7.13
CA ALA A 82 0.09 -4.52 5.81
C ALA A 82 1.57 -4.22 5.54
N LEU A 83 2.02 -2.99 5.83
CA LEU A 83 3.41 -2.61 5.64
C LEU A 83 4.38 -3.45 6.46
N ALA A 84 3.99 -3.82 7.68
CA ALA A 84 4.82 -4.68 8.52
C ALA A 84 5.10 -6.04 7.85
N LEU A 85 4.16 -6.52 7.05
CA LEU A 85 4.29 -7.78 6.33
C LEU A 85 5.05 -7.64 5.00
N MET A 86 5.16 -6.42 4.48
CA MET A 86 5.78 -6.14 3.18
C MET A 86 7.13 -5.41 3.29
N LYS A 87 7.62 -5.29 4.49
CA LYS A 87 8.86 -4.59 4.79
C LYS A 87 10.11 -5.21 4.14
#